data_b1d11dce27302ab8c8ef55eaf103229c
#
_entry.id   b1d11dce27302ab8c8ef55eaf103229c
#
_cell.length_a   1.000
_cell.length_b   1.000
_cell.length_c   1.000
_cell.angle_alpha   90.00
_cell.angle_beta   90.00
_cell.angle_gamma   90.00
#
_symmetry.space_group_name_H-M   'P 1'
#
loop_
_entity.id
_entity.type
_entity.pdbx_description
1 polymer ?
#
loop_
_entity_poly.entity_id
_entity_poly.type
_entity_poly.pdbx_seq_one_letter_code
_entity_poly.pdbx_strand_id
1 'polypeptide(L)'
;MKKVIFLVMIAAIGFNMTASAQKAINSVHFYDVKNTDMEKTYIASLKEINTIMAEMGFPKNYYSYFKLAASDTTKTYRNCTIGHWTSEQDYKTIHDHPKFKAWANKNKDINAVFVAGQMYRKMYAAD
;
A
#
# COMPACT_ATOMS: atom_id res chain seq x y z
N MET A 1 -48.00 48.86 -8.67
CA MET A 1 -46.97 48.13 -7.92
C MET A 1 -46.14 47.27 -8.91
N LYS A 2 -44.93 47.69 -9.21
CA LYS A 2 -44.04 46.97 -10.15
C LYS A 2 -43.20 45.98 -9.33
N LYS A 3 -43.40 44.67 -9.52
CA LYS A 3 -42.58 43.64 -8.94
C LYS A 3 -41.28 43.52 -9.76
N VAL A 4 -40.16 43.90 -9.15
CA VAL A 4 -38.82 43.70 -9.73
C VAL A 4 -38.40 42.27 -9.37
N ILE A 5 -38.32 41.41 -10.39
CA ILE A 5 -37.77 40.08 -10.26
C ILE A 5 -36.27 40.21 -10.39
N PHE A 6 -35.53 39.96 -9.28
CA PHE A 6 -34.07 39.87 -9.29
C PHE A 6 -33.69 38.45 -9.75
N LEU A 7 -33.22 38.36 -10.99
CA LEU A 7 -32.66 37.11 -11.54
C LEU A 7 -31.21 37.00 -11.05
N VAL A 8 -30.98 36.19 -10.02
CA VAL A 8 -29.62 35.86 -9.57
C VAL A 8 -29.04 34.83 -10.53
N MET A 9 -28.19 35.28 -11.44
CA MET A 9 -27.43 34.42 -12.34
C MET A 9 -26.23 33.85 -11.53
N ILE A 10 -26.38 32.63 -11.01
CA ILE A 10 -25.26 31.88 -10.40
C ILE A 10 -24.39 31.41 -11.56
N ALA A 11 -23.28 32.11 -11.80
CA ALA A 11 -22.23 31.63 -12.67
C ALA A 11 -21.58 30.43 -12.01
N ALA A 12 -21.95 29.22 -12.44
CA ALA A 12 -21.23 28.01 -12.12
C ALA A 12 -19.85 28.08 -12.77
N ILE A 13 -18.87 28.59 -12.02
CA ILE A 13 -17.46 28.47 -12.39
C ILE A 13 -17.14 26.98 -12.22
N GLY A 14 -17.20 26.26 -13.33
CA GLY A 14 -16.72 24.89 -13.40
C GLY A 14 -15.22 24.90 -13.13
N PHE A 15 -14.83 24.59 -11.89
CA PHE A 15 -13.46 24.17 -11.60
C PHE A 15 -13.26 22.83 -12.30
N ASN A 16 -12.75 22.86 -13.52
CA ASN A 16 -12.10 21.72 -14.14
C ASN A 16 -10.82 21.44 -13.34
N MET A 17 -10.96 20.84 -12.16
CA MET A 17 -9.84 20.15 -11.54
C MET A 17 -9.55 18.94 -12.44
N THR A 18 -8.61 19.08 -13.34
CA THR A 18 -7.95 17.93 -13.96
C THR A 18 -7.34 17.16 -12.80
N ALA A 19 -8.07 16.14 -12.32
CA ALA A 19 -7.52 15.19 -11.37
C ALA A 19 -6.35 14.52 -12.11
N SER A 20 -5.13 14.98 -11.83
CA SER A 20 -3.93 14.27 -12.25
C SER A 20 -4.08 12.86 -11.71
N ALA A 21 -4.19 11.87 -12.61
CA ALA A 21 -4.31 10.48 -12.22
C ALA A 21 -3.10 10.15 -11.35
N GLN A 22 -3.35 9.88 -10.07
CA GLN A 22 -2.27 9.56 -9.15
C GLN A 22 -1.67 8.22 -9.58
N LYS A 23 -0.35 8.20 -9.82
CA LYS A 23 0.33 6.98 -10.25
C LYS A 23 0.30 5.93 -9.16
N ALA A 24 -0.01 4.69 -9.55
CA ALA A 24 0.11 3.54 -8.67
C ALA A 24 1.57 3.31 -8.28
N ILE A 25 1.78 2.83 -7.07
CA ILE A 25 3.11 2.55 -6.52
C ILE A 25 3.17 1.11 -6.06
N ASN A 26 4.32 0.47 -6.25
CA ASN A 26 4.65 -0.79 -5.60
C ASN A 26 5.85 -0.60 -4.67
N SER A 27 5.69 -1.02 -3.42
CA SER A 27 6.81 -1.17 -2.49
C SER A 27 7.27 -2.62 -2.51
N VAL A 28 8.50 -2.86 -2.96
CA VAL A 28 9.03 -4.21 -3.14
C VAL A 28 10.13 -4.46 -2.12
N HIS A 29 9.96 -5.53 -1.36
CA HIS A 29 10.87 -5.95 -0.30
C HIS A 29 11.38 -7.36 -0.60
N PHE A 30 12.66 -7.51 -0.80
CA PHE A 30 13.32 -8.80 -0.98
C PHE A 30 14.02 -9.22 0.31
N TYR A 31 13.85 -10.48 0.70
CA TYR A 31 14.41 -11.03 1.94
C TYR A 31 15.08 -12.38 1.71
N ASP A 32 15.95 -12.77 2.64
CA ASP A 32 16.49 -14.11 2.73
C ASP A 32 16.13 -14.76 4.07
N VAL A 33 14.86 -15.11 4.26
CA VAL A 33 14.37 -15.78 5.45
C VAL A 33 14.25 -17.29 5.19
N LYS A 34 15.04 -18.09 5.91
CA LYS A 34 15.11 -19.55 5.76
C LYS A 34 14.16 -20.29 6.69
N ASN A 35 13.72 -19.64 7.76
CA ASN A 35 12.87 -20.28 8.78
C ASN A 35 11.41 -20.33 8.29
N THR A 36 10.92 -21.55 8.04
CA THR A 36 9.57 -21.77 7.50
C THR A 36 8.44 -21.38 8.45
N ASP A 37 8.64 -21.49 9.77
CA ASP A 37 7.61 -21.13 10.74
C ASP A 37 7.51 -19.61 10.88
N MET A 38 8.63 -18.91 10.85
CA MET A 38 8.65 -17.45 10.76
C MET A 38 8.00 -16.96 9.46
N GLU A 39 8.25 -17.64 8.35
CA GLU A 39 7.62 -17.33 7.06
C GLU A 39 6.10 -17.48 7.13
N LYS A 40 5.59 -18.57 7.71
CA LYS A 40 4.15 -18.78 7.91
C LYS A 40 3.53 -17.68 8.77
N THR A 41 4.18 -17.34 9.87
CA THR A 41 3.74 -16.26 10.77
C THR A 41 3.68 -14.92 10.05
N TYR A 42 4.70 -14.61 9.25
CA TYR A 42 4.75 -13.38 8.46
C TYR A 42 3.64 -13.34 7.41
N ILE A 43 3.43 -14.42 6.66
CA ILE A 43 2.33 -14.52 5.68
C ILE A 43 0.97 -14.31 6.36
N ALA A 44 0.77 -14.90 7.55
CA ALA A 44 -0.46 -14.70 8.33
C ALA A 44 -0.65 -13.22 8.72
N SER A 45 0.42 -12.55 9.14
CA SER A 45 0.38 -11.11 9.48
C SER A 45 0.07 -10.24 8.25
N LEU A 46 0.55 -10.60 7.05
CA LEU A 46 0.22 -9.89 5.82
C LEU A 46 -1.25 -10.07 5.44
N LYS A 47 -1.83 -11.25 5.64
CA LYS A 47 -3.27 -11.47 5.44
C LYS A 47 -4.11 -10.64 6.40
N GLU A 48 -3.69 -10.54 7.65
CA GLU A 48 -4.35 -9.72 8.68
C GLU A 48 -4.35 -8.23 8.24
N ILE A 49 -3.22 -7.68 7.85
CA ILE A 49 -3.16 -6.26 7.44
C ILE A 49 -3.96 -5.99 6.16
N ASN A 50 -4.00 -6.94 5.21
CA ASN A 50 -4.84 -6.80 4.03
C ASN A 50 -6.32 -6.69 4.40
N THR A 51 -6.80 -7.47 5.37
CA THR A 51 -8.17 -7.37 5.90
C THR A 51 -8.38 -6.00 6.56
N ILE A 52 -7.46 -5.56 7.40
CA ILE A 52 -7.52 -4.26 8.08
C ILE A 52 -7.58 -3.12 7.06
N MET A 53 -6.77 -3.16 5.99
CA MET A 53 -6.78 -2.13 4.94
C MET A 53 -8.13 -2.09 4.22
N ALA A 54 -8.72 -3.25 3.91
CA ALA A 54 -10.05 -3.31 3.31
C ALA A 54 -11.13 -2.71 4.22
N GLU A 55 -11.09 -3.02 5.52
CA GLU A 55 -12.01 -2.46 6.53
C GLU A 55 -11.82 -0.94 6.72
N MET A 56 -10.62 -0.43 6.49
CA MET A 56 -10.33 1.00 6.51
C MET A 56 -10.83 1.74 5.26
N GLY A 57 -11.41 1.04 4.28
CA GLY A 57 -11.88 1.62 3.03
C GLY A 57 -10.87 1.59 1.88
N PHE A 58 -9.77 0.83 2.01
CA PHE A 58 -8.71 0.71 1.01
C PHE A 58 -8.61 -0.72 0.41
N PRO A 59 -9.69 -1.31 -0.13
CA PRO A 59 -9.68 -2.72 -0.56
C PRO A 59 -8.80 -3.00 -1.78
N LYS A 60 -8.35 -1.95 -2.49
CA LYS A 60 -7.44 -2.07 -3.65
C LYS A 60 -5.96 -1.96 -3.26
N ASN A 61 -5.68 -1.67 -1.99
CA ASN A 61 -4.33 -1.60 -1.44
C ASN A 61 -4.08 -2.88 -0.64
N TYR A 62 -3.01 -3.61 -0.94
CA TYR A 62 -2.75 -4.90 -0.30
C TYR A 62 -1.29 -5.31 -0.43
N TYR A 63 -0.86 -6.26 0.39
CA TYR A 63 0.42 -6.94 0.26
C TYR A 63 0.25 -8.30 -0.41
N SER A 64 1.18 -8.63 -1.30
CA SER A 64 1.38 -9.97 -1.86
C SER A 64 2.71 -10.54 -1.39
N TYR A 65 2.78 -11.84 -1.21
CA TYR A 65 4.01 -12.56 -0.83
C TYR A 65 4.38 -13.58 -1.89
N PHE A 66 5.65 -13.65 -2.22
CA PHE A 66 6.19 -14.55 -3.24
C PHE A 66 7.43 -15.27 -2.73
N LYS A 67 7.59 -16.51 -3.16
CA LYS A 67 8.87 -17.22 -3.13
C LYS A 67 9.55 -17.06 -4.49
N LEU A 68 10.84 -16.77 -4.47
CA LEU A 68 11.60 -16.73 -5.71
C LEU A 68 11.77 -18.15 -6.27
N ALA A 69 11.77 -18.27 -7.58
CA ALA A 69 11.90 -19.55 -8.25
C ALA A 69 13.25 -20.21 -7.91
N ALA A 70 13.26 -21.53 -7.76
CA ALA A 70 14.48 -22.30 -7.49
C ALA A 70 15.53 -22.16 -8.62
N SER A 71 15.09 -21.81 -9.82
CA SER A 71 15.93 -21.52 -10.99
C SER A 71 16.60 -20.14 -10.95
N ASP A 72 16.24 -19.27 -10.01
CA ASP A 72 16.93 -18.00 -9.86
C ASP A 72 18.36 -18.22 -9.37
N THR A 73 19.32 -17.89 -10.21
CA THR A 73 20.75 -18.13 -9.94
C THR A 73 21.36 -17.10 -9.01
N THR A 74 20.69 -15.97 -8.78
CA THR A 74 21.21 -14.89 -7.92
C THR A 74 21.31 -15.31 -6.46
N LYS A 75 20.43 -16.23 -6.01
CA LYS A 75 20.38 -16.88 -4.68
C LYS A 75 20.50 -15.94 -3.46
N THR A 76 20.51 -14.64 -3.68
CA THR A 76 20.70 -13.63 -2.62
C THR A 76 19.45 -13.48 -1.78
N TYR A 77 18.29 -13.62 -2.41
CA TYR A 77 16.98 -13.50 -1.76
C TYR A 77 16.10 -14.69 -2.10
N ARG A 78 15.31 -15.18 -1.13
CA ARG A 78 14.36 -16.30 -1.31
C ARG A 78 12.92 -15.86 -1.35
N ASN A 79 12.65 -14.71 -0.79
CA ASN A 79 11.31 -14.23 -0.50
C ASN A 79 11.14 -12.79 -0.98
N CYS A 80 9.93 -12.45 -1.41
CA CYS A 80 9.58 -11.11 -1.82
C CYS A 80 8.18 -10.75 -1.32
N THR A 81 8.04 -9.57 -0.74
CA THR A 81 6.74 -8.95 -0.46
C THR A 81 6.56 -7.74 -1.35
N ILE A 82 5.41 -7.62 -1.98
CA ILE A 82 5.03 -6.45 -2.76
C ILE A 82 3.81 -5.82 -2.10
N GLY A 83 3.96 -4.57 -1.66
CA GLY A 83 2.85 -3.70 -1.30
C GLY A 83 2.34 -2.99 -2.55
N HIS A 84 1.06 -3.19 -2.86
CA HIS A 84 0.37 -2.56 -3.98
C HIS A 84 -0.43 -1.36 -3.48
N TRP A 85 -0.16 -0.18 -4.01
CA TRP A 85 -0.75 1.08 -3.59
C TRP A 85 -1.36 1.79 -4.78
N THR A 86 -2.62 2.17 -4.69
CA THR A 86 -3.33 2.89 -5.76
C THR A 86 -2.76 4.28 -5.98
N SER A 87 -2.13 4.87 -4.96
CA SER A 87 -1.47 6.17 -5.04
C SER A 87 -0.45 6.36 -3.90
N GLU A 88 0.41 7.36 -4.02
CA GLU A 88 1.29 7.78 -2.94
C GLU A 88 0.50 8.34 -1.75
N GLN A 89 -0.61 8.99 -2.01
CA GLN A 89 -1.49 9.49 -0.95
C GLN A 89 -2.10 8.35 -0.15
N ASP A 90 -2.60 7.30 -0.81
CA ASP A 90 -3.13 6.12 -0.12
C ASP A 90 -2.05 5.41 0.70
N TYR A 91 -0.86 5.24 0.12
CA TYR A 91 0.30 4.70 0.84
C TYR A 91 0.54 5.45 2.16
N LYS A 92 0.63 6.78 2.13
CA LYS A 92 0.83 7.61 3.33
C LYS A 92 -0.33 7.52 4.30
N THR A 93 -1.56 7.66 3.80
CA THR A 93 -2.77 7.63 4.63
C THR A 93 -2.91 6.30 5.38
N ILE A 94 -2.64 5.18 4.71
CA ILE A 94 -2.68 3.85 5.32
C ILE A 94 -1.60 3.70 6.38
N HIS A 95 -0.34 4.06 6.07
CA HIS A 95 0.77 3.91 7.01
C HIS A 95 0.65 4.82 8.23
N ASP A 96 0.00 5.98 8.09
CA ASP A 96 -0.26 6.89 9.20
C ASP A 96 -1.48 6.50 10.04
N HIS A 97 -2.32 5.60 9.54
CA HIS A 97 -3.56 5.22 10.20
C HIS A 97 -3.31 4.44 11.51
N PRO A 98 -4.03 4.73 12.61
CA PRO A 98 -3.83 4.08 13.91
C PRO A 98 -3.94 2.54 13.86
N LYS A 99 -4.87 1.98 13.06
CA LYS A 99 -5.01 0.52 12.89
C LYS A 99 -3.78 -0.11 12.24
N PHE A 100 -3.18 0.55 11.24
CA PHE A 100 -1.94 0.08 10.62
C PHE A 100 -0.78 0.10 11.62
N LYS A 101 -0.64 1.19 12.35
CA LYS A 101 0.40 1.33 13.41
C LYS A 101 0.23 0.29 14.51
N ALA A 102 -1.01 0.00 14.93
CA ALA A 102 -1.29 -1.05 15.91
C ALA A 102 -0.89 -2.43 15.40
N TRP A 103 -1.23 -2.77 14.14
CA TRP A 103 -0.78 -4.01 13.50
C TRP A 103 0.75 -4.08 13.41
N ALA A 104 1.41 -3.02 12.97
CA ALA A 104 2.86 -2.97 12.86
C ALA A 104 3.54 -3.17 14.23
N ASN A 105 3.01 -2.58 15.29
CA ASN A 105 3.51 -2.74 16.66
C ASN A 105 3.27 -4.17 17.20
N LYS A 106 2.10 -4.76 16.96
CA LYS A 106 1.78 -6.15 17.31
C LYS A 106 2.76 -7.14 16.67
N ASN A 107 3.14 -6.89 15.42
CA ASN A 107 3.98 -7.76 14.61
C ASN A 107 5.45 -7.29 14.53
N LYS A 108 5.89 -6.40 15.42
CA LYS A 108 7.21 -5.75 15.34
C LYS A 108 8.37 -6.74 15.28
N ASP A 109 8.32 -7.83 16.06
CA ASP A 109 9.42 -8.77 16.16
C ASP A 109 9.58 -9.60 14.89
N ILE A 110 8.45 -10.07 14.30
CA ILE A 110 8.50 -10.79 13.03
C ILE A 110 8.86 -9.84 11.88
N ASN A 111 8.33 -8.63 11.87
CA ASN A 111 8.68 -7.61 10.88
C ASN A 111 10.18 -7.27 10.93
N ALA A 112 10.77 -7.17 12.11
CA ALA A 112 12.19 -6.88 12.27
C ALA A 112 13.08 -7.94 11.62
N VAL A 113 12.71 -9.22 11.70
CA VAL A 113 13.45 -10.32 11.03
C VAL A 113 13.41 -10.17 9.51
N PHE A 114 12.25 -9.80 8.95
CA PHE A 114 12.09 -9.63 7.51
C PHE A 114 12.70 -8.31 7.00
N VAL A 115 12.79 -7.28 7.84
CA VAL A 115 13.42 -6.01 7.48
C VAL A 115 14.94 -6.08 7.57
N ALA A 116 15.50 -6.90 8.46
CA ALA A 116 16.94 -7.06 8.61
C ALA A 116 17.57 -7.61 7.31
N GLY A 117 18.47 -6.85 6.69
CA GLY A 117 19.15 -7.24 5.46
C GLY A 117 18.28 -7.23 4.21
N GLN A 118 17.09 -6.63 4.25
CA GLN A 118 16.23 -6.51 3.07
C GLN A 118 16.83 -5.62 1.99
N MET A 119 16.52 -5.93 0.73
CA MET A 119 16.62 -4.97 -0.36
C MET A 119 15.25 -4.37 -0.60
N TYR A 120 15.13 -3.05 -0.46
CA TYR A 120 13.89 -2.31 -0.66
C TYR A 120 13.92 -1.48 -1.94
N ARG A 121 12.83 -1.51 -2.71
CA ARG A 121 12.62 -0.66 -3.88
C ARG A 121 11.18 -0.13 -3.89
N LYS A 122 11.05 1.17 -4.18
CA LYS A 122 9.77 1.79 -4.50
C LYS A 122 9.69 1.97 -6.01
N MET A 123 8.65 1.45 -6.63
CA MET A 123 8.48 1.45 -8.08
C MET A 123 7.18 2.15 -8.44
N TYR A 124 7.24 2.95 -9.49
CA TYR A 124 6.08 3.60 -10.08
C TYR A 124 5.72 2.91 -11.39
N ALA A 125 4.42 2.87 -11.72
CA ALA A 125 4.02 2.41 -13.05
C ALA A 125 4.68 3.28 -14.12
N ALA A 126 5.27 2.65 -15.14
CA ALA A 126 5.72 3.34 -16.34
C ALA A 126 4.52 3.80 -17.15
N ASP A 127 4.62 4.95 -17.79
CA ASP A 127 3.60 5.48 -18.70
C ASP A 127 3.63 4.72 -20.03
#